data_a2920f7876a92c45487e4d75263ae8d9
#
_entry.id   a2920f7876a92c45487e4d75263ae8d9
#
_cell.length_a   1.000
_cell.length_b   1.000
_cell.length_c   1.000
_cell.angle_alpha   90.00
_cell.angle_beta   90.00
_cell.angle_gamma   90.00
#
_symmetry.space_group_name_H-M   'P 1'
#
loop_
_entity.id
_entity.type
_entity.pdbx_description
1 polymer ?
#
loop_
_entity_poly.entity_id
_entity_poly.type
_entity_poly.pdbx_seq_one_letter_code
_entity_poly.pdbx_strand_id
1 'polypeptide(L)'
;FVSSGGHLVSTMRSFVTDDEVTVWHDRAPHNLTDVFGMTYNQFTRPNGHVSVEFAGTLAKTPASDAQALIELVTPFDGTDVLASYGHYAWKDYAAVTRHGFGKGDAEWIATLLDADTIRAVLREAVEHAGIADAGTALAGQVTVRRGTNARGEQVTYLLNYSADEVTIDSPVSGDVVVAPVVVGTDGTVDESATAAIALKEGSKVEVGDRLTIGRWNVVVIAG
;
A
#
# COMPACT_ATOMS: atom_id res chain seq x y z
N PHE A 1 0.53 -18.24 9.72
CA PHE A 1 0.24 -16.80 9.74
C PHE A 1 -1.22 -16.54 9.40
N VAL A 2 -1.70 -16.87 8.18
CA VAL A 2 -3.09 -16.61 7.74
C VAL A 2 -4.10 -17.31 8.63
N SER A 3 -3.93 -18.60 8.90
CA SER A 3 -4.85 -19.38 9.75
C SER A 3 -5.02 -18.83 11.18
N SER A 4 -4.06 -18.02 11.65
CA SER A 4 -4.09 -17.37 12.98
C SER A 4 -4.67 -15.96 12.96
N GLY A 5 -5.13 -15.45 11.82
CA GLY A 5 -5.74 -14.13 11.68
C GLY A 5 -4.91 -13.11 10.92
N GLY A 6 -3.81 -13.52 10.29
CA GLY A 6 -3.02 -12.63 9.43
C GLY A 6 -3.67 -12.44 8.05
N HIS A 7 -3.50 -11.28 7.46
CA HIS A 7 -3.86 -11.00 6.08
C HIS A 7 -2.61 -11.06 5.19
N LEU A 8 -2.62 -11.93 4.17
CA LEU A 8 -1.51 -12.16 3.24
C LEU A 8 -1.87 -11.65 1.86
N VAL A 9 -1.17 -10.65 1.37
CA VAL A 9 -1.28 -10.20 -0.03
C VAL A 9 -0.08 -10.72 -0.81
N SER A 10 -0.35 -11.39 -1.93
CA SER A 10 0.68 -11.89 -2.84
C SER A 10 0.42 -11.43 -4.26
N THR A 11 1.46 -11.32 -5.04
CA THR A 11 1.39 -10.90 -6.44
C THR A 11 1.77 -12.06 -7.36
N MET A 12 1.49 -11.86 -8.64
CA MET A 12 1.80 -12.82 -9.69
C MET A 12 3.23 -13.40 -9.58
N ARG A 13 3.39 -14.65 -9.99
CA ARG A 13 4.67 -15.41 -10.00
C ARG A 13 5.27 -15.71 -8.63
N SER A 14 4.51 -15.52 -7.54
CA SER A 14 4.90 -15.98 -6.22
C SER A 14 4.67 -17.50 -6.06
N PHE A 15 5.45 -18.14 -5.22
CA PHE A 15 5.32 -19.56 -4.85
C PHE A 15 5.31 -20.53 -6.04
N VAL A 16 6.13 -20.27 -7.05
CA VAL A 16 6.26 -21.12 -8.25
C VAL A 16 7.57 -21.92 -8.29
N THR A 17 8.53 -21.57 -7.42
CA THR A 17 9.85 -22.23 -7.34
C THR A 17 10.22 -22.51 -5.90
N ASP A 18 11.16 -23.46 -5.71
CA ASP A 18 11.86 -23.66 -4.45
C ASP A 18 13.02 -22.65 -4.28
N ASP A 19 13.80 -22.81 -3.19
CA ASP A 19 14.94 -21.96 -2.84
C ASP A 19 16.10 -22.05 -3.86
N GLU A 20 16.14 -23.12 -4.65
CA GLU A 20 17.13 -23.35 -5.72
C GLU A 20 16.62 -22.89 -7.09
N VAL A 21 15.46 -22.18 -7.12
CA VAL A 21 14.80 -21.70 -8.33
C VAL A 21 14.30 -22.83 -9.26
N THR A 22 14.14 -24.04 -8.71
CA THR A 22 13.49 -25.14 -9.44
C THR A 22 11.99 -24.96 -9.43
N VAL A 23 11.38 -24.96 -10.62
CA VAL A 23 9.93 -24.79 -10.75
C VAL A 23 9.20 -26.04 -10.24
N TRP A 24 8.21 -25.84 -9.38
CA TRP A 24 7.31 -26.91 -8.93
C TRP A 24 6.53 -27.51 -10.10
N HIS A 25 6.32 -28.81 -10.06
CA HIS A 25 5.62 -29.55 -11.14
C HIS A 25 4.10 -29.54 -11.03
N ASP A 26 3.57 -29.10 -9.90
CA ASP A 26 2.14 -29.02 -9.62
C ASP A 26 1.55 -27.65 -9.99
N ARG A 27 0.27 -27.48 -9.71
CA ARG A 27 -0.40 -26.20 -9.97
C ARG A 27 0.04 -25.14 -8.98
N ALA A 28 0.20 -23.93 -9.48
CA ALA A 28 0.53 -22.78 -8.66
C ALA A 28 -0.73 -22.23 -7.93
N PRO A 29 -0.56 -21.65 -6.75
CA PRO A 29 0.67 -21.57 -5.96
C PRO A 29 0.96 -22.89 -5.23
N HIS A 30 2.19 -23.36 -5.33
CA HIS A 30 2.59 -24.65 -4.74
C HIS A 30 2.23 -24.75 -3.25
N ASN A 31 1.52 -25.83 -2.85
CA ASN A 31 1.06 -26.11 -1.47
C ASN A 31 0.22 -25.00 -0.80
N LEU A 32 -0.15 -23.94 -1.51
CA LEU A 32 -0.92 -22.81 -0.97
C LEU A 32 -2.24 -22.58 -1.69
N THR A 33 -2.66 -23.50 -2.57
CA THR A 33 -3.93 -23.41 -3.28
C THR A 33 -5.12 -23.27 -2.34
N ASP A 34 -5.13 -24.01 -1.21
CA ASP A 34 -6.18 -23.93 -0.22
C ASP A 34 -6.15 -22.60 0.57
N VAL A 35 -4.96 -22.04 0.79
CA VAL A 35 -4.80 -20.75 1.51
C VAL A 35 -5.34 -19.61 0.65
N PHE A 36 -5.00 -19.58 -0.64
CA PHE A 36 -5.45 -18.53 -1.56
C PHE A 36 -6.83 -18.84 -2.19
N GLY A 37 -7.38 -20.05 -1.95
CA GLY A 37 -8.68 -20.46 -2.50
C GLY A 37 -8.72 -20.47 -4.03
N MET A 38 -7.58 -20.71 -4.69
CA MET A 38 -7.49 -20.64 -6.14
C MET A 38 -6.32 -21.46 -6.69
N THR A 39 -6.31 -21.64 -7.99
CA THR A 39 -5.19 -22.23 -8.70
C THR A 39 -5.00 -21.59 -10.08
N TYR A 40 -3.81 -21.72 -10.63
CA TYR A 40 -3.54 -21.46 -12.04
C TYR A 40 -2.45 -22.38 -12.58
N ASN A 41 -2.46 -22.62 -13.87
CA ASN A 41 -1.42 -23.40 -14.57
C ASN A 41 -0.95 -22.71 -15.85
N GLN A 42 -1.51 -21.56 -16.16
CA GLN A 42 -1.18 -20.79 -17.35
C GLN A 42 -1.05 -19.32 -17.01
N PHE A 43 -0.16 -18.69 -17.70
CA PHE A 43 -0.02 -17.24 -17.77
C PHE A 43 0.25 -16.83 -19.22
N THR A 44 -0.08 -15.61 -19.56
CA THR A 44 0.18 -15.09 -20.91
C THR A 44 0.55 -13.62 -20.86
N ARG A 45 1.19 -13.17 -21.92
CA ARG A 45 1.43 -11.75 -22.15
C ARG A 45 0.40 -11.26 -23.15
N PRO A 46 -0.52 -10.36 -22.75
CA PRO A 46 -1.51 -9.82 -23.67
C PRO A 46 -0.84 -9.01 -24.78
N ASN A 47 -1.41 -9.10 -25.98
CA ASN A 47 -1.05 -8.23 -27.10
C ASN A 47 -2.12 -7.13 -27.20
N GLY A 48 -1.84 -5.96 -26.66
CA GLY A 48 -2.77 -4.84 -26.55
C GLY A 48 -3.32 -4.64 -25.14
N HIS A 49 -4.37 -3.83 -25.05
CA HIS A 49 -5.02 -3.49 -23.79
C HIS A 49 -5.94 -4.61 -23.30
N VAL A 50 -5.81 -4.95 -22.05
CA VAL A 50 -6.74 -5.84 -21.33
C VAL A 50 -7.14 -5.12 -20.05
N SER A 51 -8.35 -4.58 -20.02
CA SER A 51 -8.86 -3.87 -18.85
C SER A 51 -8.99 -4.83 -17.65
N VAL A 52 -8.78 -4.29 -16.47
CA VAL A 52 -9.09 -4.95 -15.20
C VAL A 52 -10.39 -4.37 -14.67
N GLU A 53 -11.39 -5.23 -14.53
CA GLU A 53 -12.74 -4.88 -14.09
C GLU A 53 -12.88 -5.20 -12.61
N PHE A 54 -12.87 -4.16 -11.77
CA PHE A 54 -12.94 -4.28 -10.31
C PHE A 54 -14.38 -4.46 -9.81
N ALA A 55 -14.55 -5.26 -8.77
CA ALA A 55 -15.84 -5.59 -8.16
C ALA A 55 -15.74 -5.62 -6.62
N GLY A 56 -16.86 -5.87 -5.94
CA GLY A 56 -16.90 -6.01 -4.48
C GLY A 56 -16.35 -4.78 -3.77
N THR A 57 -15.46 -5.01 -2.82
CA THR A 57 -14.81 -3.93 -2.05
C THR A 57 -13.89 -3.05 -2.89
N LEU A 58 -13.40 -3.57 -4.02
CA LEU A 58 -12.55 -2.84 -4.98
C LEU A 58 -13.33 -2.11 -6.09
N ALA A 59 -14.66 -2.13 -6.10
CA ALA A 59 -15.47 -1.53 -7.18
C ALA A 59 -15.21 -0.03 -7.44
N LYS A 60 -14.60 0.68 -6.49
CA LYS A 60 -14.23 2.10 -6.62
C LYS A 60 -12.77 2.33 -7.00
N THR A 61 -12.01 1.25 -7.22
CA THR A 61 -10.61 1.33 -7.65
C THR A 61 -10.52 2.00 -9.03
N PRO A 62 -9.52 2.86 -9.27
CA PRO A 62 -9.31 3.45 -10.59
C PRO A 62 -9.21 2.38 -11.68
N ALA A 63 -9.71 2.72 -12.87
CA ALA A 63 -9.58 1.83 -14.02
C ALA A 63 -8.11 1.59 -14.36
N SER A 64 -7.76 0.35 -14.67
CA SER A 64 -6.39 -0.05 -15.02
C SER A 64 -6.42 -1.10 -16.11
N ASP A 65 -5.32 -1.17 -16.85
CA ASP A 65 -5.04 -2.29 -17.74
C ASP A 65 -4.07 -3.28 -17.08
N ALA A 66 -4.28 -4.55 -17.36
CA ALA A 66 -3.32 -5.58 -17.02
C ALA A 66 -2.03 -5.35 -17.82
N GLN A 67 -0.92 -5.18 -17.12
CA GLN A 67 0.37 -4.87 -17.74
C GLN A 67 1.28 -6.10 -17.76
N ALA A 68 2.08 -6.19 -18.81
CA ALA A 68 3.14 -7.18 -19.01
C ALA A 68 2.70 -8.64 -18.99
N LEU A 69 2.08 -9.15 -17.92
CA LEU A 69 1.75 -10.54 -17.74
C LEU A 69 0.42 -10.68 -16.99
N ILE A 70 -0.39 -11.65 -17.41
CA ILE A 70 -1.62 -12.06 -16.70
C ILE A 70 -1.53 -13.56 -16.39
N GLU A 71 -1.92 -13.94 -15.18
CA GLU A 71 -2.14 -15.32 -14.78
C GLU A 71 -3.62 -15.66 -14.94
N LEU A 72 -3.92 -16.84 -15.46
CA LEU A 72 -5.28 -17.29 -15.69
C LEU A 72 -5.79 -18.02 -14.43
N VAL A 73 -6.12 -17.22 -13.42
CA VAL A 73 -6.52 -17.72 -12.10
C VAL A 73 -7.94 -18.25 -12.14
N THR A 74 -8.12 -19.48 -11.64
CA THR A 74 -9.41 -20.12 -11.43
C THR A 74 -9.68 -20.16 -9.93
N PRO A 75 -10.65 -19.38 -9.43
CA PRO A 75 -11.02 -19.38 -8.02
C PRO A 75 -11.77 -20.68 -7.65
N PHE A 76 -11.64 -21.11 -6.39
CA PHE A 76 -12.45 -22.18 -5.80
C PHE A 76 -13.75 -21.61 -5.24
N ASP A 77 -14.71 -22.51 -4.94
CA ASP A 77 -15.94 -22.13 -4.25
C ASP A 77 -15.63 -21.45 -2.92
N GLY A 78 -16.29 -20.31 -2.66
CA GLY A 78 -16.08 -19.50 -1.45
C GLY A 78 -14.92 -18.50 -1.54
N THR A 79 -14.29 -18.36 -2.71
CA THR A 79 -13.29 -17.32 -2.97
C THR A 79 -13.96 -16.10 -3.61
N ASP A 80 -13.74 -14.92 -3.03
CA ASP A 80 -14.22 -13.66 -3.58
C ASP A 80 -13.37 -13.25 -4.78
N VAL A 81 -14.04 -12.97 -5.90
CA VAL A 81 -13.40 -12.38 -7.09
C VAL A 81 -13.54 -10.85 -7.00
N LEU A 82 -12.45 -10.17 -6.70
CA LEU A 82 -12.40 -8.71 -6.55
C LEU A 82 -12.08 -8.00 -7.87
N ALA A 83 -11.52 -8.70 -8.85
CA ALA A 83 -11.36 -8.20 -10.21
C ALA A 83 -11.25 -9.34 -11.22
N SER A 84 -11.70 -9.07 -12.45
CA SER A 84 -11.61 -9.97 -13.60
C SER A 84 -10.97 -9.25 -14.78
N TYR A 85 -10.64 -10.01 -15.86
CA TYR A 85 -10.10 -9.42 -17.07
C TYR A 85 -11.23 -9.05 -18.05
N GLY A 86 -11.25 -7.82 -18.52
CA GLY A 86 -12.21 -7.32 -19.53
C GLY A 86 -11.84 -7.73 -20.95
N HIS A 87 -11.65 -9.05 -21.18
CA HIS A 87 -11.26 -9.58 -22.47
C HIS A 87 -12.08 -10.84 -22.82
N TYR A 88 -12.56 -10.95 -24.05
CA TYR A 88 -13.48 -12.02 -24.48
C TYR A 88 -12.97 -13.45 -24.19
N ALA A 89 -11.65 -13.66 -24.27
CA ALA A 89 -11.05 -14.98 -24.03
C ALA A 89 -10.65 -15.22 -22.56
N TRP A 90 -10.55 -14.18 -21.74
CA TRP A 90 -10.04 -14.29 -20.36
C TRP A 90 -10.99 -13.76 -19.29
N LYS A 91 -12.19 -13.33 -19.66
CA LYS A 91 -13.19 -12.76 -18.73
C LYS A 91 -13.65 -13.72 -17.61
N ASP A 92 -13.46 -15.01 -17.83
CA ASP A 92 -13.85 -16.05 -16.87
C ASP A 92 -12.72 -16.35 -15.86
N TYR A 93 -11.58 -15.68 -15.97
CA TYR A 93 -10.46 -15.75 -15.03
C TYR A 93 -10.39 -14.52 -14.12
N ALA A 94 -10.00 -14.77 -12.86
CA ALA A 94 -9.84 -13.70 -11.90
C ALA A 94 -8.50 -12.97 -12.07
N ALA A 95 -8.53 -11.64 -11.89
CA ALA A 95 -7.34 -10.78 -11.84
C ALA A 95 -6.94 -10.44 -10.40
N VAL A 96 -7.92 -10.37 -9.47
CA VAL A 96 -7.69 -10.24 -8.03
C VAL A 96 -8.69 -11.10 -7.30
N THR A 97 -8.20 -11.90 -6.33
CA THR A 97 -9.02 -12.76 -5.48
C THR A 97 -8.71 -12.55 -4.01
N ARG A 98 -9.70 -12.83 -3.14
CA ARG A 98 -9.52 -12.91 -1.68
C ARG A 98 -10.21 -14.15 -1.15
N HIS A 99 -9.54 -14.89 -0.29
CA HIS A 99 -10.05 -16.12 0.30
C HIS A 99 -9.82 -16.16 1.81
N GLY A 100 -10.89 -16.47 2.56
CA GLY A 100 -10.81 -16.69 4.00
C GLY A 100 -10.17 -18.05 4.31
N PHE A 101 -9.10 -18.05 5.13
CA PHE A 101 -8.43 -19.27 5.56
C PHE A 101 -8.18 -19.25 7.08
N GLY A 102 -8.89 -20.09 7.81
CA GLY A 102 -8.84 -20.12 9.27
C GLY A 102 -9.48 -18.86 9.87
N LYS A 103 -8.68 -17.98 10.48
CA LYS A 103 -9.13 -16.72 11.07
C LYS A 103 -8.70 -15.48 10.29
N GLY A 104 -7.96 -15.64 9.20
CA GLY A 104 -7.45 -14.58 8.37
C GLY A 104 -7.80 -14.78 6.91
N ASP A 105 -7.19 -13.97 6.05
CA ASP A 105 -7.46 -13.93 4.62
C ASP A 105 -6.17 -13.95 3.80
N ALA A 106 -6.25 -14.48 2.58
CA ALA A 106 -5.19 -14.42 1.59
C ALA A 106 -5.70 -13.80 0.29
N GLU A 107 -4.98 -12.83 -0.24
CA GLU A 107 -5.30 -12.11 -1.45
C GLU A 107 -4.24 -12.35 -2.52
N TRP A 108 -4.69 -12.57 -3.75
CA TRP A 108 -3.82 -12.78 -4.90
C TRP A 108 -4.08 -11.74 -5.98
N ILE A 109 -3.01 -11.08 -6.43
CA ILE A 109 -3.04 -10.11 -7.52
C ILE A 109 -2.34 -10.76 -8.73
N ALA A 110 -3.12 -11.20 -9.70
CA ALA A 110 -2.70 -12.07 -10.80
C ALA A 110 -2.08 -11.33 -12.00
N THR A 111 -1.88 -10.02 -11.90
CA THR A 111 -1.29 -9.20 -12.96
C THR A 111 -0.54 -8.01 -12.40
N LEU A 112 0.29 -7.38 -13.23
CA LEU A 112 0.90 -6.10 -12.90
C LEU A 112 -0.12 -4.98 -13.15
N LEU A 113 -0.40 -4.19 -12.13
CA LEU A 113 -1.26 -3.01 -12.17
C LEU A 113 -0.41 -1.74 -12.22
N ASP A 114 -0.97 -0.63 -12.69
CA ASP A 114 -0.30 0.66 -12.58
C ASP A 114 -0.16 1.13 -11.11
N ALA A 115 0.70 2.13 -10.89
CA ALA A 115 1.07 2.57 -9.53
C ALA A 115 -0.11 3.10 -8.71
N ASP A 116 -1.08 3.75 -9.31
CA ASP A 116 -2.23 4.30 -8.59
C ASP A 116 -3.23 3.20 -8.25
N THR A 117 -3.44 2.29 -9.16
CA THR A 117 -4.33 1.14 -8.98
C THR A 117 -3.78 0.18 -7.92
N ILE A 118 -2.50 -0.21 -7.99
CA ILE A 118 -1.91 -1.09 -6.96
C ILE A 118 -1.94 -0.42 -5.57
N ARG A 119 -1.75 0.89 -5.49
CA ARG A 119 -1.87 1.63 -4.24
C ARG A 119 -3.29 1.58 -3.67
N ALA A 120 -4.31 1.68 -4.52
CA ALA A 120 -5.72 1.58 -4.12
C ALA A 120 -6.06 0.17 -3.62
N VAL A 121 -5.61 -0.87 -4.32
CA VAL A 121 -5.80 -2.28 -3.91
C VAL A 121 -5.11 -2.54 -2.56
N LEU A 122 -3.86 -2.15 -2.40
CA LEU A 122 -3.14 -2.35 -1.14
C LEU A 122 -3.72 -1.55 0.02
N ARG A 123 -4.25 -0.35 -0.24
CA ARG A 123 -4.94 0.44 0.79
C ARG A 123 -6.19 -0.28 1.27
N GLU A 124 -7.01 -0.79 0.35
CA GLU A 124 -8.19 -1.57 0.70
C GLU A 124 -7.83 -2.83 1.50
N ALA A 125 -6.78 -3.55 1.12
CA ALA A 125 -6.30 -4.71 1.85
C ALA A 125 -5.87 -4.37 3.30
N VAL A 126 -5.20 -3.22 3.50
CA VAL A 126 -4.82 -2.72 4.83
C VAL A 126 -6.05 -2.32 5.66
N GLU A 127 -7.05 -1.68 5.03
CA GLU A 127 -8.33 -1.32 5.66
C GLU A 127 -9.12 -2.59 6.03
N HIS A 128 -9.20 -3.57 5.14
CA HIS A 128 -9.84 -4.86 5.38
C HIS A 128 -9.18 -5.62 6.53
N ALA A 129 -7.86 -5.62 6.61
CA ALA A 129 -7.11 -6.21 7.71
C ALA A 129 -7.26 -5.48 9.06
N GLY A 130 -7.94 -4.31 9.09
CA GLY A 130 -8.17 -3.52 10.31
C GLY A 130 -6.91 -2.88 10.89
N ILE A 131 -5.86 -2.71 10.08
CA ILE A 131 -4.57 -2.12 10.52
C ILE A 131 -4.31 -0.75 9.89
N ALA A 132 -5.32 -0.17 9.22
CA ALA A 132 -5.23 1.17 8.67
C ALA A 132 -4.98 2.21 9.77
N ASP A 133 -4.05 3.10 9.53
CA ASP A 133 -3.68 4.18 10.45
C ASP A 133 -3.42 5.50 9.71
N ALA A 134 -2.88 6.48 10.43
CA ALA A 134 -2.48 7.75 9.83
C ALA A 134 -1.43 7.59 8.70
N GLY A 135 -0.56 6.58 8.76
CA GLY A 135 0.38 6.26 7.68
C GLY A 135 -0.34 5.85 6.41
N THR A 136 -1.41 5.05 6.55
CA THR A 136 -2.29 4.66 5.44
C THR A 136 -3.02 5.87 4.85
N ALA A 137 -3.59 6.73 5.71
CA ALA A 137 -4.32 7.93 5.30
C ALA A 137 -3.44 8.94 4.54
N LEU A 138 -2.18 9.09 4.95
CA LEU A 138 -1.22 10.04 4.38
C LEU A 138 -0.28 9.39 3.33
N ALA A 139 -0.50 8.13 2.96
CA ALA A 139 0.32 7.43 2.00
C ALA A 139 0.35 8.15 0.64
N GLY A 140 1.56 8.36 0.11
CA GLY A 140 1.80 9.12 -1.12
C GLY A 140 1.93 10.62 -0.91
N GLN A 141 1.64 11.15 0.27
CA GLN A 141 1.88 12.55 0.64
C GLN A 141 3.13 12.66 1.51
N VAL A 142 3.13 12.00 2.67
CA VAL A 142 4.28 11.94 3.58
C VAL A 142 4.47 10.52 4.09
N THR A 143 5.69 10.23 4.54
CA THR A 143 5.97 8.99 5.26
C THR A 143 5.78 9.23 6.75
N VAL A 144 4.88 8.46 7.37
CA VAL A 144 4.64 8.50 8.82
C VAL A 144 5.46 7.40 9.50
N ARG A 145 6.19 7.76 10.56
CA ARG A 145 6.86 6.82 11.45
C ARG A 145 6.50 7.15 12.89
N ARG A 146 6.41 6.13 13.72
CA ARG A 146 6.07 6.26 15.14
C ARG A 146 7.08 5.54 15.99
N GLY A 147 7.27 6.05 17.19
CA GLY A 147 8.13 5.46 18.20
C GLY A 147 7.79 5.98 19.58
N THR A 148 8.50 5.49 20.57
CA THR A 148 8.39 5.96 21.96
C THR A 148 9.76 6.49 22.37
N ASN A 149 9.81 7.71 22.91
CA ASN A 149 11.05 8.30 23.38
C ASN A 149 11.43 7.76 24.79
N ALA A 150 12.58 8.19 25.29
CA ALA A 150 13.09 7.74 26.60
C ALA A 150 12.22 8.17 27.79
N ARG A 151 11.29 9.12 27.59
CA ARG A 151 10.32 9.58 28.59
C ARG A 151 9.00 8.80 28.53
N GLY A 152 8.87 7.87 27.58
CA GLY A 152 7.64 7.09 27.37
C GLY A 152 6.58 7.80 26.53
N GLU A 153 6.86 9.00 25.99
CA GLU A 153 5.95 9.75 25.14
C GLU A 153 5.94 9.15 23.74
N GLN A 154 4.77 9.14 23.09
CA GLN A 154 4.66 8.75 21.68
C GLN A 154 5.25 9.84 20.80
N VAL A 155 6.06 9.45 19.84
CA VAL A 155 6.70 10.37 18.90
C VAL A 155 6.30 10.00 17.49
N THR A 156 5.77 10.98 16.76
CA THR A 156 5.36 10.82 15.36
C THR A 156 6.26 11.66 14.46
N TYR A 157 6.88 11.01 13.49
CA TYR A 157 7.69 11.63 12.44
C TYR A 157 6.86 11.75 11.18
N LEU A 158 6.77 12.94 10.63
CA LEU A 158 6.13 13.26 9.35
C LEU A 158 7.22 13.68 8.37
N LEU A 159 7.58 12.77 7.45
CA LEU A 159 8.74 12.91 6.57
C LEU A 159 8.27 13.18 5.14
N ASN A 160 8.66 14.32 4.60
CA ASN A 160 8.46 14.64 3.19
C ASN A 160 9.72 14.29 2.40
N TYR A 161 9.66 13.20 1.64
CA TYR A 161 10.75 12.74 0.76
C TYR A 161 10.59 13.21 -0.70
N SER A 162 9.83 14.29 -0.93
CA SER A 162 9.64 14.83 -2.27
C SER A 162 10.42 16.13 -2.49
N ALA A 163 10.56 16.51 -3.76
CA ALA A 163 11.13 17.80 -4.16
C ALA A 163 10.16 18.97 -3.99
N ASP A 164 8.88 18.67 -3.69
CA ASP A 164 7.83 19.66 -3.54
C ASP A 164 7.42 19.79 -2.07
N GLU A 165 6.92 20.97 -1.72
CA GLU A 165 6.27 21.21 -0.44
C GLU A 165 4.94 20.44 -0.37
N VAL A 166 4.63 19.88 0.79
CA VAL A 166 3.35 19.21 1.04
C VAL A 166 2.63 19.82 2.23
N THR A 167 1.32 19.97 2.10
CA THR A 167 0.45 20.40 3.21
C THR A 167 -0.52 19.28 3.55
N ILE A 168 -0.52 18.89 4.83
CA ILE A 168 -1.36 17.81 5.37
C ILE A 168 -2.12 18.32 6.59
N ASP A 169 -3.15 17.60 6.94
CA ASP A 169 -3.79 17.75 8.25
C ASP A 169 -3.04 16.87 9.26
N SER A 170 -2.72 17.42 10.45
CA SER A 170 -1.99 16.68 11.47
C SER A 170 -2.74 15.42 11.89
N PRO A 171 -2.10 14.24 11.86
CA PRO A 171 -2.73 13.01 12.32
C PRO A 171 -2.69 12.83 13.85
N VAL A 172 -1.98 13.68 14.56
CA VAL A 172 -1.76 13.58 16.01
C VAL A 172 -1.78 14.96 16.68
N SER A 173 -2.10 14.98 17.97
CA SER A 173 -1.87 16.14 18.83
C SER A 173 -0.57 15.98 19.61
N GLY A 174 0.07 17.09 19.97
CA GLY A 174 1.29 17.08 20.77
C GLY A 174 2.14 18.34 20.62
N ASP A 175 3.33 18.30 21.18
CA ASP A 175 4.32 19.36 21.07
C ASP A 175 5.29 19.09 19.90
N VAL A 176 5.56 20.09 19.10
CA VAL A 176 6.56 20.00 18.01
C VAL A 176 7.94 19.95 18.62
N VAL A 177 8.64 18.84 18.47
CA VAL A 177 10.02 18.64 18.97
C VAL A 177 11.09 18.81 17.90
N VAL A 178 10.69 18.71 16.62
CA VAL A 178 11.51 19.12 15.47
C VAL A 178 10.60 19.89 14.51
N ALA A 179 10.91 21.17 14.31
CA ALA A 179 10.19 22.01 13.37
C ALA A 179 10.80 21.92 11.96
N PRO A 180 9.99 22.18 10.90
CA PRO A 180 10.51 22.17 9.54
C PRO A 180 11.50 23.32 9.31
N VAL A 181 12.44 23.10 8.39
CA VAL A 181 13.41 24.11 7.94
C VAL A 181 13.23 24.39 6.44
N VAL A 182 13.66 25.54 5.97
CA VAL A 182 13.73 25.81 4.53
C VAL A 182 15.11 25.40 4.02
N VAL A 183 15.13 24.51 3.03
CA VAL A 183 16.37 24.04 2.39
C VAL A 183 16.52 24.71 1.02
N GLY A 184 17.62 25.40 0.83
CA GLY A 184 18.00 26.02 -0.44
C GLY A 184 18.27 25.01 -1.55
N THR A 185 18.44 25.48 -2.77
CA THR A 185 18.73 24.62 -3.94
C THR A 185 20.11 23.97 -3.87
N ASP A 186 21.01 24.55 -3.08
CA ASP A 186 22.37 24.07 -2.79
C ASP A 186 22.42 23.04 -1.64
N GLY A 187 21.25 22.72 -1.02
CA GLY A 187 21.14 21.81 0.10
C GLY A 187 21.43 22.42 1.47
N THR A 188 21.72 23.72 1.55
CA THR A 188 21.92 24.41 2.82
C THR A 188 20.62 24.93 3.42
N VAL A 189 20.57 25.09 4.75
CA VAL A 189 19.40 25.67 5.43
C VAL A 189 19.39 27.18 5.21
N ASP A 190 18.28 27.70 4.69
CA ASP A 190 17.98 29.12 4.65
C ASP A 190 17.41 29.54 6.01
N GLU A 191 18.26 30.11 6.87
CA GLU A 191 17.89 30.53 8.22
C GLU A 191 16.82 31.64 8.21
N SER A 192 16.90 32.57 7.25
CA SER A 192 15.96 33.70 7.15
C SER A 192 14.56 33.20 6.77
N ALA A 193 14.46 32.33 5.75
CA ALA A 193 13.21 31.74 5.34
C ALA A 193 12.67 30.77 6.42
N THR A 194 13.54 29.99 7.07
CA THR A 194 13.18 29.12 8.21
C THR A 194 12.62 29.94 9.38
N ALA A 195 13.20 31.12 9.67
CA ALA A 195 12.67 31.97 10.71
C ALA A 195 11.24 32.49 10.43
N ALA A 196 10.84 32.54 9.16
CA ALA A 196 9.50 32.97 8.75
C ALA A 196 8.43 31.86 8.85
N ILE A 197 8.80 30.59 9.02
CA ILE A 197 7.84 29.49 9.19
C ILE A 197 7.08 29.69 10.51
N ALA A 198 5.75 29.54 10.49
CA ALA A 198 4.92 29.70 11.67
C ALA A 198 5.11 28.57 12.70
N LEU A 199 5.30 27.33 12.22
CA LEU A 199 5.49 26.17 13.07
C LEU A 199 6.91 26.15 13.63
N LYS A 200 7.04 26.19 14.94
CA LYS A 200 8.32 26.21 15.69
C LYS A 200 8.41 25.03 16.63
N GLU A 201 9.62 24.70 17.07
CA GLU A 201 9.82 23.83 18.21
C GLU A 201 9.09 24.40 19.46
N GLY A 202 8.39 23.53 20.18
CA GLY A 202 7.52 23.88 21.30
C GLY A 202 6.13 24.39 20.91
N SER A 203 5.81 24.51 19.60
CA SER A 203 4.43 24.76 19.16
C SER A 203 3.53 23.59 19.53
N LYS A 204 2.30 23.87 19.97
CA LYS A 204 1.27 22.85 20.13
C LYS A 204 0.55 22.63 18.81
N VAL A 205 0.25 21.38 18.53
CA VAL A 205 -0.48 20.94 17.36
C VAL A 205 -1.63 20.05 17.81
N GLU A 206 -2.80 20.23 17.22
CA GLU A 206 -3.97 19.37 17.42
C GLU A 206 -4.24 18.54 16.17
N VAL A 207 -4.95 17.41 16.34
CA VAL A 207 -5.41 16.61 15.19
C VAL A 207 -6.24 17.47 14.24
N GLY A 208 -5.89 17.48 12.95
CA GLY A 208 -6.57 18.27 11.92
C GLY A 208 -5.93 19.65 11.67
N ASP A 209 -4.96 20.08 12.46
CA ASP A 209 -4.23 21.32 12.17
C ASP A 209 -3.44 21.19 10.86
N ARG A 210 -3.46 22.26 10.06
CA ARG A 210 -2.75 22.30 8.78
C ARG A 210 -1.24 22.45 9.01
N LEU A 211 -0.49 21.44 8.57
CA LEU A 211 0.98 21.42 8.64
C LEU A 211 1.58 21.49 7.24
N THR A 212 2.43 22.46 7.01
CA THR A 212 3.20 22.58 5.78
C THR A 212 4.62 22.08 6.02
N ILE A 213 5.03 21.07 5.25
CA ILE A 213 6.33 20.42 5.35
C ILE A 213 7.07 20.66 4.03
N GLY A 214 8.14 21.45 4.07
CA GLY A 214 8.96 21.75 2.91
C GLY A 214 9.58 20.50 2.27
N ARG A 215 10.14 20.67 1.09
CA ARG A 215 10.85 19.59 0.36
C ARG A 215 11.97 18.99 1.23
N TRP A 216 12.12 17.67 1.18
CA TRP A 216 13.18 16.92 1.89
C TRP A 216 13.27 17.25 3.38
N ASN A 217 12.11 17.34 4.04
CA ASN A 217 12.00 17.88 5.38
C ASN A 217 11.23 16.93 6.32
N VAL A 218 11.27 17.25 7.60
CA VAL A 218 10.60 16.48 8.65
C VAL A 218 9.95 17.42 9.67
N VAL A 219 8.82 16.98 10.19
CA VAL A 219 8.21 17.49 11.43
C VAL A 219 8.10 16.32 12.40
N VAL A 220 8.50 16.58 13.65
CA VAL A 220 8.39 15.58 14.72
C VAL A 220 7.52 16.12 15.83
N ILE A 221 6.49 15.35 16.22
CA ILE A 221 5.52 15.70 17.24
C ILE A 221 5.59 14.66 18.35
N ALA A 222 5.66 15.10 19.60
CA ALA A 222 5.62 14.27 20.79
C ALA A 222 4.34 14.56 21.60
N GLY A 223 3.63 13.49 22.02
CA GLY A 223 2.38 13.60 22.76
C GLY A 223 1.97 12.30 23.47
#